data_be1b6e7b7cac8fef56163b5427487f3a
#
_entry.id   be1b6e7b7cac8fef56163b5427487f3a
#
_cell.length_a   1.000
_cell.length_b   1.000
_cell.length_c   1.000
_cell.angle_alpha   90.00
_cell.angle_beta   90.00
_cell.angle_gamma   90.00
#
_symmetry.space_group_name_H-M   'P 1'
#
loop_
_entity.id
_entity.type
_entity.pdbx_description
1 polymer ?
#
loop_
_entity_poly.entity_id
_entity_poly.type
_entity_poly.pdbx_seq_one_letter_code
_entity_poly.pdbx_strand_id
1 'polypeptide(L)'
;RGKIASFSRVYHNYNIKTGRKKVITRESEERRNILFDEDANPRFASGYDGASNSYEYYYREKDSQDWEIIHKQNRADFEEWSVRGFDPENPDHLLVLAHNGNDKLGLWSFDPKEKKFSELIYRRSDGDVIGLRSHSNRYTNGDDITAVAYFNGRELSYEWFDGEEKAIHDQLKSIIPHADRVTISSRSRDGKSIIINNRGPRDPGTFYLLKNGMLSVVGSTKPGLMSDDLADVEAITYNARDGKKIRGFITIPNSKPPYPL
;
A
#
# COMPACT_ATOMS: atom_id res chain seq x y z
N ARG A 1 -1.66 -20.51 31.64
CA ARG A 1 -1.74 -19.51 30.54
C ARG A 1 -0.38 -19.51 29.85
N GLY A 2 -0.26 -20.19 28.69
CA GLY A 2 0.97 -20.19 27.91
C GLY A 2 1.26 -18.79 27.40
N LYS A 3 2.47 -18.28 27.62
CA LYS A 3 2.96 -17.06 26.96
C LYS A 3 3.07 -17.37 25.48
N ILE A 4 2.25 -16.75 24.66
CA ILE A 4 2.47 -16.70 23.21
C ILE A 4 3.79 -15.95 23.04
N ALA A 5 4.79 -16.60 22.45
CA ALA A 5 6.06 -15.97 22.15
C ALA A 5 5.78 -14.80 21.20
N SER A 6 5.95 -13.57 21.66
CA SER A 6 5.84 -12.42 20.77
C SER A 6 7.08 -12.40 19.87
N PHE A 7 6.88 -12.58 18.56
CA PHE A 7 7.95 -12.41 17.59
C PHE A 7 8.32 -10.94 17.49
N SER A 8 9.48 -10.58 18.01
CA SER A 8 10.06 -9.25 17.87
C SER A 8 11.05 -9.28 16.69
N ARG A 9 10.89 -8.37 15.74
CA ARG A 9 11.82 -8.22 14.63
C ARG A 9 13.08 -7.51 15.09
N VAL A 10 14.22 -7.95 14.52
CA VAL A 10 15.52 -7.29 14.71
C VAL A 10 15.98 -6.75 13.37
N TYR A 11 16.20 -5.46 13.32
CA TYR A 11 16.65 -4.78 12.10
C TYR A 11 18.16 -4.64 12.08
N HIS A 12 18.74 -4.94 10.94
CA HIS A 12 20.19 -4.96 10.76
C HIS A 12 20.59 -4.13 9.54
N ASN A 13 21.70 -3.40 9.67
CA ASN A 13 22.47 -3.00 8.52
C ASN A 13 23.30 -4.19 8.07
N TYR A 14 23.14 -4.62 6.81
CA TYR A 14 23.77 -5.79 6.25
C TYR A 14 24.70 -5.39 5.09
N ASN A 15 26.00 -5.67 5.24
CA ASN A 15 26.95 -5.46 4.16
C ASN A 15 26.92 -6.66 3.21
N ILE A 16 26.35 -6.46 2.02
CA ILE A 16 26.14 -7.51 1.02
C ILE A 16 27.44 -8.10 0.46
N LYS A 17 28.56 -7.35 0.51
CA LYS A 17 29.87 -7.81 0.02
C LYS A 17 30.59 -8.70 1.04
N THR A 18 30.49 -8.40 2.32
CA THR A 18 31.25 -9.07 3.37
C THR A 18 30.41 -10.02 4.22
N GLY A 19 29.08 -10.01 4.09
CA GLY A 19 28.16 -10.77 4.93
C GLY A 19 28.02 -10.24 6.36
N ARG A 20 28.74 -9.17 6.72
CA ARG A 20 28.68 -8.60 8.07
C ARG A 20 27.36 -7.90 8.30
N LYS A 21 26.80 -8.09 9.48
CA LYS A 21 25.57 -7.42 9.92
C LYS A 21 25.77 -6.73 11.25
N LYS A 22 25.18 -5.53 11.39
CA LYS A 22 25.14 -4.73 12.61
C LYS A 22 23.68 -4.47 12.96
N VAL A 23 23.29 -4.73 14.20
CA VAL A 23 21.93 -4.39 14.67
C VAL A 23 21.76 -2.88 14.66
N ILE A 24 20.66 -2.42 14.06
CA ILE A 24 20.25 -1.01 14.10
C ILE A 24 19.29 -0.83 15.28
N THR A 25 18.22 -1.64 15.33
CA THR A 25 17.20 -1.56 16.37
C THR A 25 16.44 -2.87 16.49
N ARG A 26 15.61 -2.97 17.52
CA ARG A 26 14.71 -4.11 17.78
C ARG A 26 13.31 -3.58 18.04
N GLU A 27 12.31 -4.34 17.59
CA GLU A 27 10.95 -4.11 18.05
C GLU A 27 10.81 -4.44 19.54
N SER A 28 9.94 -3.74 20.22
CA SER A 28 9.47 -4.06 21.56
C SER A 28 8.00 -4.50 21.52
N GLU A 29 7.41 -4.84 22.66
CA GLU A 29 5.98 -5.13 22.75
C GLU A 29 5.13 -3.90 22.39
N GLU A 30 5.62 -2.71 22.75
CA GLU A 30 4.95 -1.43 22.54
C GLU A 30 5.26 -0.80 21.18
N ARG A 31 6.45 -1.03 20.62
CA ARG A 31 6.94 -0.39 19.38
C ARG A 31 7.27 -1.45 18.34
N ARG A 32 6.41 -1.57 17.36
CA ARG A 32 6.50 -2.46 16.21
C ARG A 32 6.40 -1.66 14.91
N ASN A 33 6.48 -2.35 13.78
CA ASN A 33 6.32 -1.75 12.44
C ASN A 33 7.19 -0.50 12.27
N ILE A 34 8.47 -0.65 12.58
CA ILE A 34 9.42 0.48 12.54
C ILE A 34 9.66 0.88 11.09
N LEU A 35 9.50 2.18 10.80
CA LEU A 35 9.91 2.80 9.55
C LEU A 35 11.24 3.52 9.72
N PHE A 36 12.03 3.49 8.67
CA PHE A 36 13.36 4.07 8.61
C PHE A 36 13.37 5.22 7.60
N ASP A 37 14.13 6.27 7.91
CA ASP A 37 14.43 7.32 6.93
C ASP A 37 15.47 6.83 5.90
N GLU A 38 15.83 7.68 4.94
CA GLU A 38 16.79 7.39 3.87
C GLU A 38 18.19 7.02 4.39
N ASP A 39 18.56 7.53 5.55
CA ASP A 39 19.83 7.22 6.23
C ASP A 39 19.77 5.95 7.08
N ALA A 40 18.67 5.21 7.01
CA ALA A 40 18.38 4.02 7.80
C ALA A 40 18.29 4.27 9.31
N ASN A 41 17.91 5.49 9.75
CA ASN A 41 17.55 5.75 11.12
C ASN A 41 16.10 5.36 11.37
N PRO A 42 15.81 4.63 12.45
CA PRO A 42 14.43 4.32 12.82
C PRO A 42 13.75 5.59 13.36
N ARG A 43 12.76 6.11 12.63
CA ARG A 43 12.11 7.40 12.92
C ARG A 43 10.64 7.28 13.33
N PHE A 44 9.98 6.20 12.94
CA PHE A 44 8.57 5.95 13.28
C PHE A 44 8.39 4.53 13.77
N ALA A 45 7.45 4.33 14.69
CA ALA A 45 6.99 3.02 15.13
C ALA A 45 5.50 3.08 15.51
N SER A 46 4.81 1.96 15.42
CA SER A 46 3.45 1.82 15.91
C SER A 46 3.34 0.62 16.84
N GLY A 47 2.39 0.67 17.75
CA GLY A 47 2.10 -0.40 18.68
C GLY A 47 0.64 -0.45 19.07
N TYR A 48 0.31 -1.41 19.92
CA TYR A 48 -1.01 -1.56 20.48
C TYR A 48 -0.88 -1.77 21.99
N ASP A 49 -1.51 -0.88 22.74
CA ASP A 49 -1.65 -1.03 24.21
C ASP A 49 -2.97 -1.72 24.54
N GLY A 50 -2.87 -2.96 25.01
CA GLY A 50 -4.03 -3.76 25.38
C GLY A 50 -4.75 -3.26 26.63
N ALA A 51 -4.07 -2.49 27.49
CA ALA A 51 -4.68 -1.97 28.71
C ALA A 51 -5.62 -0.80 28.41
N SER A 52 -5.22 0.10 27.52
CA SER A 52 -6.04 1.23 27.06
C SER A 52 -6.89 0.92 25.82
N ASN A 53 -6.76 -0.26 25.23
CA ASN A 53 -7.38 -0.65 23.95
C ASN A 53 -7.09 0.35 22.82
N SER A 54 -5.85 0.85 22.75
CA SER A 54 -5.46 1.91 21.84
C SER A 54 -4.26 1.54 20.98
N TYR A 55 -4.27 2.00 19.74
CA TYR A 55 -3.07 2.08 18.92
C TYR A 55 -2.27 3.30 19.35
N GLU A 56 -0.97 3.12 19.48
CA GLU A 56 -0.02 4.18 19.81
C GLU A 56 0.99 4.32 18.69
N TYR A 57 1.26 5.56 18.33
CA TYR A 57 2.15 5.92 17.25
C TYR A 57 3.28 6.78 17.80
N TYR A 58 4.49 6.36 17.50
CA TYR A 58 5.71 6.91 18.06
C TYR A 58 6.55 7.54 16.97
N TYR A 59 7.17 8.64 17.28
CA TYR A 59 8.16 9.30 16.45
C TYR A 59 9.44 9.51 17.21
N ARG A 60 10.56 9.51 16.51
CA ARG A 60 11.88 9.78 17.02
C ARG A 60 12.60 10.74 16.09
N GLU A 61 13.14 11.82 16.60
CA GLU A 61 13.95 12.75 15.83
C GLU A 61 15.26 12.11 15.37
N LYS A 62 15.84 12.63 14.28
CA LYS A 62 16.99 12.01 13.59
C LYS A 62 18.15 11.71 14.53
N ASP A 63 18.51 12.62 15.40
CA ASP A 63 19.67 12.49 16.29
C ASP A 63 19.30 12.12 17.73
N SER A 64 18.03 11.83 17.99
CA SER A 64 17.53 11.42 19.30
C SER A 64 17.55 9.90 19.47
N GLN A 65 17.63 9.45 20.74
CA GLN A 65 17.37 8.07 21.11
C GLN A 65 15.96 7.90 21.71
N ASP A 66 15.29 8.99 22.01
CA ASP A 66 14.00 9.02 22.70
C ASP A 66 12.85 8.92 21.70
N TRP A 67 11.86 8.09 22.04
CA TRP A 67 10.64 7.94 21.30
C TRP A 67 9.52 8.72 21.98
N GLU A 68 8.83 9.55 21.23
CA GLU A 68 7.67 10.28 21.70
C GLU A 68 6.39 9.75 21.08
N ILE A 69 5.32 9.70 21.86
CA ILE A 69 3.97 9.41 21.34
C ILE A 69 3.47 10.66 20.63
N ILE A 70 3.20 10.51 19.35
CA ILE A 70 2.69 11.59 18.48
C ILE A 70 1.19 11.49 18.25
N HIS A 71 0.61 10.29 18.33
CA HIS A 71 -0.82 10.06 18.18
C HIS A 71 -1.26 8.82 18.95
N LYS A 72 -2.49 8.85 19.48
CA LYS A 72 -3.18 7.70 20.05
C LYS A 72 -4.57 7.61 19.47
N GLN A 73 -4.99 6.39 19.13
CA GLN A 73 -6.30 6.11 18.58
C GLN A 73 -6.94 4.95 19.33
N ASN A 74 -8.10 5.14 19.91
CA ASN A 74 -8.85 4.05 20.50
C ASN A 74 -9.34 3.12 19.38
N ARG A 75 -9.20 1.81 19.59
CA ARG A 75 -9.64 0.81 18.62
C ARG A 75 -11.15 0.85 18.34
N ALA A 76 -11.94 1.39 19.25
CA ALA A 76 -13.38 1.55 19.06
C ALA A 76 -13.75 2.76 18.20
N ASP A 77 -12.80 3.67 17.95
CA ASP A 77 -13.01 4.79 17.06
C ASP A 77 -13.02 4.30 15.61
N PHE A 78 -13.99 4.76 14.82
CA PHE A 78 -14.09 4.41 13.40
C PHE A 78 -13.20 5.29 12.51
N GLU A 79 -12.37 6.12 13.10
CA GLU A 79 -11.40 6.92 12.37
C GLU A 79 -10.16 6.09 12.02
N GLU A 80 -9.70 6.19 10.79
CA GLU A 80 -8.43 5.61 10.38
C GLU A 80 -7.32 6.66 10.48
N TRP A 81 -6.18 6.26 11.02
CA TRP A 81 -4.94 7.01 11.03
C TRP A 81 -3.79 6.06 10.73
N SER A 82 -3.18 6.17 9.56
CA SER A 82 -2.23 5.17 9.07
C SER A 82 -1.04 5.84 8.37
N VAL A 83 0.15 5.72 8.96
CA VAL A 83 1.39 6.23 8.36
C VAL A 83 1.80 5.37 7.17
N ARG A 84 2.15 6.03 6.07
CA ARG A 84 2.53 5.42 4.80
C ARG A 84 4.00 5.61 4.46
N GLY A 85 4.67 6.55 5.10
CA GLY A 85 6.07 6.87 4.87
C GLY A 85 6.41 8.25 5.43
N PHE A 86 7.57 8.75 5.02
CA PHE A 86 7.98 10.12 5.24
C PHE A 86 7.54 10.98 4.06
N ASP A 87 7.33 12.27 4.30
CA ASP A 87 6.96 13.22 3.27
C ASP A 87 8.21 13.56 2.44
N PRO A 88 8.23 13.28 1.11
CA PRO A 88 9.42 13.58 0.29
C PRO A 88 9.77 15.08 0.24
N GLU A 89 8.76 15.95 0.36
CA GLU A 89 8.97 17.41 0.35
C GLU A 89 9.43 17.93 1.71
N ASN A 90 9.09 17.22 2.78
CA ASN A 90 9.52 17.54 4.14
C ASN A 90 9.85 16.25 4.92
N PRO A 91 11.11 15.76 4.87
CA PRO A 91 11.53 14.47 5.44
C PRO A 91 11.36 14.35 6.97
N ASP A 92 11.07 15.43 7.68
CA ASP A 92 10.70 15.38 9.10
C ASP A 92 9.20 15.16 9.33
N HIS A 93 8.38 15.28 8.30
CA HIS A 93 6.94 15.01 8.34
C HIS A 93 6.62 13.57 7.94
N LEU A 94 5.41 13.15 8.27
CA LEU A 94 4.89 11.83 7.93
C LEU A 94 3.76 11.96 6.90
N LEU A 95 3.73 11.06 5.93
CA LEU A 95 2.57 10.87 5.06
C LEU A 95 1.56 9.99 5.79
N VAL A 96 0.36 10.51 5.99
CA VAL A 96 -0.70 9.84 6.76
C VAL A 96 -1.97 9.76 5.94
N LEU A 97 -2.55 8.56 5.84
CA LEU A 97 -3.93 8.39 5.45
C LEU A 97 -4.81 8.53 6.69
N ALA A 98 -5.70 9.52 6.66
CA ALA A 98 -6.59 9.81 7.79
C ALA A 98 -7.89 10.46 7.34
N HIS A 99 -8.94 10.31 8.15
CA HIS A 99 -10.18 11.07 7.98
C HIS A 99 -9.98 12.54 8.33
N ASN A 100 -9.29 12.83 9.44
CA ASN A 100 -9.06 14.18 9.96
C ASN A 100 -10.38 15.02 9.97
N GLY A 101 -11.42 14.46 10.58
CA GLY A 101 -12.74 15.10 10.67
C GLY A 101 -13.56 15.12 9.38
N ASN A 102 -13.15 14.36 8.36
CA ASN A 102 -13.87 14.24 7.08
C ASN A 102 -14.51 12.86 6.93
N ASP A 103 -15.52 12.74 6.07
CA ASP A 103 -16.20 11.46 5.77
C ASP A 103 -15.31 10.48 4.98
N LYS A 104 -14.34 11.00 4.23
CA LYS A 104 -13.47 10.19 3.36
C LYS A 104 -12.01 10.31 3.75
N LEU A 105 -11.29 9.20 3.64
CA LEU A 105 -9.84 9.16 3.83
C LEU A 105 -9.12 10.02 2.80
N GLY A 106 -8.24 10.89 3.29
CA GLY A 106 -7.30 11.65 2.48
C GLY A 106 -5.87 11.33 2.82
N LEU A 107 -4.96 11.75 1.94
CA LEU A 107 -3.53 11.78 2.17
C LEU A 107 -3.14 13.14 2.71
N TRP A 108 -2.46 13.13 3.85
CA TRP A 108 -2.05 14.30 4.60
C TRP A 108 -0.55 14.28 4.88
N SER A 109 0.07 15.46 4.92
CA SER A 109 1.33 15.67 5.60
C SER A 109 1.05 15.95 7.09
N PHE A 110 1.78 15.28 7.98
CA PHE A 110 1.62 15.39 9.43
C PHE A 110 2.95 15.79 10.07
N ASP A 111 2.94 16.86 10.82
CA ASP A 111 4.08 17.31 11.62
C ASP A 111 4.12 16.57 12.96
N PRO A 112 5.08 15.66 13.18
CA PRO A 112 5.14 14.89 14.41
C PRO A 112 5.60 15.70 15.62
N LYS A 113 6.31 16.84 15.42
CA LYS A 113 6.75 17.73 16.52
C LYS A 113 5.58 18.54 17.06
N GLU A 114 4.82 19.17 16.16
CA GLU A 114 3.63 19.91 16.51
C GLU A 114 2.41 19.02 16.76
N LYS A 115 2.51 17.71 16.43
CA LYS A 115 1.46 16.68 16.57
C LYS A 115 0.15 17.09 15.88
N LYS A 116 0.29 17.66 14.67
CA LYS A 116 -0.84 18.16 13.88
C LYS A 116 -0.67 17.88 12.38
N PHE A 117 -1.80 17.83 11.68
CA PHE A 117 -1.78 17.84 10.22
C PHE A 117 -1.34 19.21 9.72
N SER A 118 -0.39 19.24 8.78
CA SER A 118 0.15 20.47 8.18
C SER A 118 -0.52 20.77 6.84
N GLU A 119 -0.74 19.75 6.01
CA GLU A 119 -1.25 19.93 4.66
C GLU A 119 -2.14 18.77 4.23
N LEU A 120 -3.20 19.05 3.47
CA LEU A 120 -3.97 18.08 2.71
C LEU A 120 -3.33 17.91 1.32
N ILE A 121 -2.69 16.78 1.08
CA ILE A 121 -2.05 16.49 -0.21
C ILE A 121 -3.10 16.06 -1.24
N TYR A 122 -3.98 15.14 -0.86
CA TYR A 122 -5.03 14.67 -1.76
C TYR A 122 -6.22 14.06 -1.01
N ARG A 123 -7.42 14.34 -1.50
CA ARG A 123 -8.68 13.74 -1.03
C ARG A 123 -9.73 13.72 -2.14
N ARG A 124 -10.60 12.73 -2.09
CA ARG A 124 -11.78 12.61 -2.96
C ARG A 124 -13.07 12.87 -2.17
N SER A 125 -14.09 13.34 -2.86
CA SER A 125 -15.44 13.50 -2.29
C SER A 125 -16.30 12.23 -2.42
N ASP A 126 -15.94 11.34 -3.37
CA ASP A 126 -16.75 10.19 -3.77
C ASP A 126 -16.17 8.84 -3.32
N GLY A 127 -15.02 8.83 -2.67
CA GLY A 127 -14.37 7.60 -2.19
C GLY A 127 -13.10 7.85 -1.38
N ASP A 128 -12.65 6.80 -0.73
CA ASP A 128 -11.46 6.83 0.10
C ASP A 128 -10.17 6.69 -0.72
N VAL A 129 -9.12 7.38 -0.32
CA VAL A 129 -7.75 7.06 -0.71
C VAL A 129 -7.32 5.81 0.06
N ILE A 130 -6.98 4.73 -0.65
CA ILE A 130 -6.68 3.43 -0.04
C ILE A 130 -5.21 3.07 -0.01
N GLY A 131 -4.37 3.81 -0.73
CA GLY A 131 -2.93 3.54 -0.79
C GLY A 131 -2.15 4.54 -1.61
N LEU A 132 -0.84 4.34 -1.60
CA LEU A 132 0.12 5.13 -2.35
C LEU A 132 0.88 4.24 -3.32
N ARG A 133 1.35 4.83 -4.41
CA ARG A 133 2.36 4.21 -5.28
C ARG A 133 3.66 4.99 -5.17
N SER A 134 4.73 4.27 -4.93
CA SER A 134 6.07 4.82 -5.05
C SER A 134 6.61 4.62 -6.47
N HIS A 135 7.65 5.36 -6.81
CA HIS A 135 8.32 5.28 -8.10
C HIS A 135 8.77 3.85 -8.41
N SER A 136 8.58 3.39 -9.64
CA SER A 136 8.87 2.01 -10.02
C SER A 136 10.36 1.68 -10.05
N ASN A 137 11.23 2.66 -10.26
CA ASN A 137 12.67 2.49 -10.17
C ASN A 137 13.22 2.97 -8.82
N ARG A 138 13.25 2.07 -7.86
CA ARG A 138 13.74 2.33 -6.50
C ARG A 138 15.25 2.63 -6.40
N TYR A 139 16.00 2.43 -7.48
CA TYR A 139 17.44 2.73 -7.49
C TYR A 139 17.75 4.19 -7.75
N THR A 140 16.82 4.94 -8.33
CA THR A 140 17.03 6.35 -8.72
C THR A 140 16.14 7.31 -7.95
N ASN A 141 14.91 6.91 -7.66
CA ASN A 141 13.87 7.81 -7.14
C ASN A 141 13.26 7.29 -5.82
N GLY A 142 13.93 6.34 -5.16
CA GLY A 142 13.67 5.94 -3.79
C GLY A 142 12.19 5.80 -3.42
N ASP A 143 11.77 6.66 -2.54
CA ASP A 143 10.43 6.65 -1.94
C ASP A 143 9.49 7.72 -2.50
N ASP A 144 9.84 8.35 -3.64
CA ASP A 144 8.98 9.34 -4.31
C ASP A 144 7.59 8.76 -4.54
N ILE A 145 6.57 9.49 -4.09
CA ILE A 145 5.18 9.11 -4.28
C ILE A 145 4.72 9.58 -5.65
N THR A 146 4.36 8.64 -6.51
CA THR A 146 3.98 8.91 -7.90
C THR A 146 2.49 8.90 -8.13
N ALA A 147 1.72 8.30 -7.24
CA ALA A 147 0.25 8.32 -7.31
C ALA A 147 -0.41 7.94 -5.98
N VAL A 148 -1.67 8.32 -5.85
CA VAL A 148 -2.60 7.77 -4.85
C VAL A 148 -3.57 6.79 -5.52
N ALA A 149 -3.92 5.74 -4.78
CA ALA A 149 -4.83 4.70 -5.22
C ALA A 149 -6.22 4.86 -4.60
N TYR A 150 -7.26 4.60 -5.37
CA TYR A 150 -8.65 4.59 -4.93
C TYR A 150 -9.47 3.59 -5.75
N PHE A 151 -10.65 3.22 -5.28
CA PHE A 151 -11.57 2.42 -6.08
C PHE A 151 -12.57 3.31 -6.85
N ASN A 152 -12.65 3.10 -8.16
CA ASN A 152 -13.74 3.58 -9.00
C ASN A 152 -14.64 2.38 -9.36
N GLY A 153 -15.75 2.23 -8.65
CA GLY A 153 -16.52 0.99 -8.70
C GLY A 153 -15.66 -0.20 -8.25
N ARG A 154 -15.44 -1.17 -9.14
CA ARG A 154 -14.58 -2.34 -8.93
C ARG A 154 -13.11 -2.06 -9.27
N GLU A 155 -12.86 -1.12 -10.16
CA GLU A 155 -11.54 -0.88 -10.72
C GLU A 155 -10.66 -0.13 -9.72
N LEU A 156 -9.45 -0.66 -9.50
CA LEU A 156 -8.39 0.07 -8.81
C LEU A 156 -7.83 1.14 -9.75
N SER A 157 -8.08 2.38 -9.40
CA SER A 157 -7.71 3.56 -10.17
C SER A 157 -6.67 4.40 -9.42
N TYR A 158 -6.01 5.29 -10.16
CA TYR A 158 -4.93 6.11 -9.62
C TYR A 158 -5.09 7.56 -10.02
N GLU A 159 -4.86 8.47 -9.07
CA GLU A 159 -4.50 9.85 -9.38
C GLU A 159 -3.00 9.95 -9.42
N TRP A 160 -2.45 10.30 -10.57
CA TRP A 160 -1.03 10.32 -10.82
C TRP A 160 -0.45 11.72 -10.61
N PHE A 161 0.61 11.79 -9.83
CA PHE A 161 1.44 12.99 -9.66
C PHE A 161 2.62 12.99 -10.64
N ASP A 162 3.04 11.80 -11.10
CA ASP A 162 4.14 11.59 -12.04
C ASP A 162 3.60 11.12 -13.41
N GLY A 163 3.83 11.95 -14.43
CA GLY A 163 3.35 11.66 -15.80
C GLY A 163 4.12 10.54 -16.50
N GLU A 164 5.40 10.32 -16.18
CA GLU A 164 6.20 9.23 -16.75
C GLU A 164 5.76 7.88 -16.20
N GLU A 165 5.59 7.79 -14.88
CA GLU A 165 5.08 6.58 -14.23
C GLU A 165 3.65 6.24 -14.69
N LYS A 166 2.82 7.28 -14.92
CA LYS A 166 1.50 7.10 -15.56
C LYS A 166 1.62 6.48 -16.93
N ALA A 167 2.48 7.05 -17.80
CA ALA A 167 2.66 6.56 -19.16
C ALA A 167 3.16 5.11 -19.19
N ILE A 168 4.10 4.75 -18.32
CA ILE A 168 4.57 3.37 -18.15
C ILE A 168 3.42 2.46 -17.74
N HIS A 169 2.63 2.84 -16.74
CA HIS A 169 1.50 2.06 -16.27
C HIS A 169 0.45 1.84 -17.37
N ASP A 170 0.08 2.89 -18.11
CA ASP A 170 -0.90 2.82 -19.19
C ASP A 170 -0.40 1.92 -20.34
N GLN A 171 0.88 2.02 -20.69
CA GLN A 171 1.52 1.13 -21.66
C GLN A 171 1.45 -0.34 -21.20
N LEU A 172 1.79 -0.62 -19.95
CA LEU A 172 1.73 -1.98 -19.41
C LEU A 172 0.29 -2.52 -19.42
N LYS A 173 -0.69 -1.72 -19.05
CA LYS A 173 -2.11 -2.11 -19.14
C LYS A 173 -2.54 -2.43 -20.56
N SER A 174 -2.00 -1.75 -21.56
CA SER A 174 -2.37 -1.97 -22.97
C SER A 174 -1.83 -3.27 -23.58
N ILE A 175 -0.73 -3.80 -23.06
CA ILE A 175 -0.06 -4.99 -23.61
C ILE A 175 -0.30 -6.28 -22.81
N ILE A 176 -0.79 -6.17 -21.57
CA ILE A 176 -1.02 -7.34 -20.70
C ILE A 176 -2.44 -7.88 -20.94
N PRO A 177 -2.59 -9.18 -21.25
CA PRO A 177 -3.89 -9.80 -21.37
C PRO A 177 -4.70 -9.70 -20.09
N HIS A 178 -5.99 -9.37 -20.20
CA HIS A 178 -6.90 -9.21 -19.04
C HIS A 178 -6.33 -8.29 -17.94
N ALA A 179 -5.67 -7.20 -18.35
CA ALA A 179 -5.06 -6.26 -17.43
C ALA A 179 -6.10 -5.68 -16.46
N ASP A 180 -5.86 -5.84 -15.16
CA ASP A 180 -6.71 -5.28 -14.09
C ASP A 180 -5.81 -4.55 -13.06
N ARG A 181 -5.25 -5.27 -12.11
CA ARG A 181 -4.33 -4.72 -11.09
C ARG A 181 -2.89 -4.95 -11.53
N VAL A 182 -2.42 -4.12 -12.45
CA VAL A 182 -1.06 -4.18 -12.98
C VAL A 182 -0.12 -3.49 -12.00
N THR A 183 0.91 -4.25 -11.55
CA THR A 183 1.91 -3.75 -10.59
C THR A 183 3.32 -4.09 -11.09
N ILE A 184 4.23 -3.12 -11.05
CA ILE A 184 5.65 -3.39 -11.27
C ILE A 184 6.22 -3.99 -9.98
N SER A 185 6.61 -5.25 -10.03
CA SER A 185 7.18 -5.98 -8.88
C SER A 185 8.68 -5.72 -8.72
N SER A 186 9.37 -5.50 -9.84
CA SER A 186 10.81 -5.22 -9.86
C SER A 186 11.19 -4.56 -11.18
N ARG A 187 12.21 -3.70 -11.14
CA ARG A 187 12.78 -3.05 -12.32
C ARG A 187 14.30 -3.09 -12.21
N SER A 188 14.99 -3.38 -13.31
CA SER A 188 16.45 -3.29 -13.35
C SER A 188 16.90 -1.82 -13.21
N ARG A 189 18.13 -1.60 -12.71
CA ARG A 189 18.67 -0.24 -12.50
C ARG A 189 18.67 0.59 -13.79
N ASP A 190 18.96 -0.04 -14.94
CA ASP A 190 18.94 0.61 -16.25
C ASP A 190 17.53 0.74 -16.87
N GLY A 191 16.50 0.30 -16.15
CA GLY A 191 15.12 0.34 -16.57
C GLY A 191 14.70 -0.61 -17.69
N LYS A 192 15.64 -1.38 -18.28
CA LYS A 192 15.38 -2.18 -19.49
C LYS A 192 14.69 -3.51 -19.25
N SER A 193 14.64 -3.96 -18.01
CA SER A 193 13.94 -5.18 -17.62
C SER A 193 12.96 -4.88 -16.49
N ILE A 194 11.71 -5.28 -16.68
CA ILE A 194 10.62 -5.01 -15.72
C ILE A 194 9.91 -6.34 -15.46
N ILE A 195 9.78 -6.72 -14.20
CA ILE A 195 8.90 -7.78 -13.75
C ILE A 195 7.56 -7.16 -13.34
N ILE A 196 6.50 -7.64 -13.95
CA ILE A 196 5.15 -7.13 -13.78
C ILE A 196 4.29 -8.25 -13.21
N ASN A 197 3.44 -7.92 -12.25
CA ASN A 197 2.38 -8.81 -11.78
C ASN A 197 1.03 -8.21 -12.18
N ASN A 198 0.20 -9.02 -12.82
CA ASN A 198 -1.20 -8.71 -13.05
C ASN A 198 -2.08 -9.62 -12.20
N ARG A 199 -3.16 -9.08 -11.66
CA ARG A 199 -4.20 -9.82 -10.92
C ARG A 199 -5.55 -9.21 -11.22
N GLY A 200 -6.53 -10.05 -11.42
CA GLY A 200 -7.89 -9.60 -11.67
C GLY A 200 -8.88 -10.78 -11.73
N PRO A 201 -10.14 -10.52 -12.05
CA PRO A 201 -11.15 -11.57 -12.16
C PRO A 201 -10.78 -12.65 -13.17
N ARG A 202 -10.13 -12.27 -14.27
CA ARG A 202 -9.71 -13.17 -15.36
C ARG A 202 -8.22 -13.54 -15.32
N ASP A 203 -7.48 -13.10 -14.29
CA ASP A 203 -6.06 -13.41 -14.11
C ASP A 203 -5.79 -13.75 -12.64
N PRO A 204 -5.44 -15.00 -12.32
CA PRO A 204 -5.22 -15.44 -10.95
C PRO A 204 -3.91 -14.95 -10.34
N GLY A 205 -3.12 -14.15 -11.05
CA GLY A 205 -1.84 -13.59 -10.64
C GLY A 205 -0.68 -14.06 -11.51
N THR A 206 -0.62 -13.54 -12.73
CA THR A 206 0.44 -13.85 -13.67
C THR A 206 1.61 -12.87 -13.55
N PHE A 207 2.82 -13.39 -13.59
CA PHE A 207 4.05 -12.61 -13.66
C PHE A 207 4.56 -12.58 -15.09
N TYR A 208 4.90 -11.37 -15.54
CA TYR A 208 5.46 -11.10 -16.86
C TYR A 208 6.84 -10.48 -16.73
N LEU A 209 7.70 -10.77 -17.68
CA LEU A 209 8.96 -10.06 -17.92
C LEU A 209 8.80 -9.22 -19.20
N LEU A 210 8.93 -7.91 -19.08
CA LEU A 210 9.13 -7.02 -20.22
C LEU A 210 10.61 -6.73 -20.34
N LYS A 211 11.23 -7.14 -21.44
CA LYS A 211 12.64 -6.92 -21.72
C LYS A 211 12.85 -6.62 -23.20
N ASN A 212 13.57 -5.54 -23.50
CA ASN A 212 13.84 -5.10 -24.89
C ASN A 212 12.56 -5.00 -25.74
N GLY A 213 11.45 -4.50 -25.16
CA GLY A 213 10.16 -4.37 -25.82
C GLY A 213 9.37 -5.68 -25.99
N MET A 214 9.90 -6.82 -25.56
CA MET A 214 9.20 -8.10 -25.62
C MET A 214 8.62 -8.47 -24.27
N LEU A 215 7.32 -8.81 -24.26
CA LEU A 215 6.60 -9.32 -23.10
C LEU A 215 6.60 -10.85 -23.12
N SER A 216 7.01 -11.48 -22.04
CA SER A 216 6.96 -12.94 -21.86
C SER A 216 6.39 -13.31 -20.49
N VAL A 217 5.69 -14.45 -20.42
CA VAL A 217 5.19 -15.00 -19.17
C VAL A 217 6.34 -15.64 -18.39
N VAL A 218 6.49 -15.24 -17.14
CA VAL A 218 7.46 -15.87 -16.20
C VAL A 218 6.80 -17.00 -15.43
N GLY A 219 5.55 -16.84 -15.03
CA GLY A 219 4.80 -17.83 -14.29
C GLY A 219 3.51 -17.26 -13.71
N SER A 220 2.72 -18.13 -13.09
CA SER A 220 1.48 -17.76 -12.40
C SER A 220 1.51 -18.23 -10.95
N THR A 221 0.84 -17.50 -10.08
CA THR A 221 0.62 -17.90 -8.67
C THR A 221 -0.30 -19.11 -8.55
N LYS A 222 -1.11 -19.38 -9.60
CA LYS A 222 -2.04 -20.51 -9.68
C LYS A 222 -2.00 -21.13 -11.07
N PRO A 223 -0.94 -21.89 -11.40
CA PRO A 223 -0.70 -22.36 -12.76
C PRO A 223 -1.77 -23.33 -13.30
N GLY A 224 -2.61 -23.89 -12.42
CA GLY A 224 -3.74 -24.75 -12.82
C GLY A 224 -5.03 -24.00 -13.16
N LEU A 225 -5.08 -22.66 -13.04
CA LEU A 225 -6.23 -21.84 -13.42
C LEU A 225 -5.92 -21.04 -14.67
N MET A 226 -6.75 -21.24 -15.69
CA MET A 226 -6.69 -20.45 -16.93
C MET A 226 -7.75 -19.34 -16.89
N SER A 227 -7.56 -18.29 -17.68
CA SER A 227 -8.52 -17.16 -17.74
C SER A 227 -9.94 -17.62 -18.13
N ASP A 228 -10.05 -18.67 -18.93
CA ASP A 228 -11.33 -19.22 -19.37
C ASP A 228 -12.07 -20.00 -18.27
N ASP A 229 -11.36 -20.47 -17.24
CA ASP A 229 -11.94 -21.06 -16.04
C ASP A 229 -12.53 -20.01 -15.08
N LEU A 230 -12.24 -18.73 -15.33
CA LEU A 230 -12.58 -17.61 -14.46
C LEU A 230 -13.68 -16.75 -15.10
N ALA A 231 -14.48 -16.13 -14.24
CA ALA A 231 -15.57 -15.26 -14.66
C ALA A 231 -15.27 -13.78 -14.36
N ASP A 232 -15.89 -12.89 -15.10
CA ASP A 232 -15.83 -11.46 -14.83
C ASP A 232 -16.61 -11.11 -13.56
N VAL A 233 -16.23 -9.98 -12.97
CA VAL A 233 -16.88 -9.40 -11.79
C VAL A 233 -17.49 -8.07 -12.18
N GLU A 234 -18.78 -7.92 -11.93
CA GLU A 234 -19.52 -6.69 -12.17
C GLU A 234 -19.79 -5.94 -10.88
N ALA A 235 -19.69 -4.60 -10.92
CA ALA A 235 -20.12 -3.75 -9.83
C ALA A 235 -21.65 -3.54 -9.93
N ILE A 236 -22.36 -3.79 -8.85
CA ILE A 236 -23.80 -3.58 -8.76
C ILE A 236 -24.11 -2.56 -7.66
N THR A 237 -25.25 -1.92 -7.78
CA THR A 237 -25.78 -1.02 -6.75
C THR A 237 -27.25 -1.39 -6.48
N TYR A 238 -27.60 -1.53 -5.21
CA TYR A 238 -28.96 -1.77 -4.81
C TYR A 238 -29.32 -0.93 -3.57
N ASN A 239 -30.60 -0.74 -3.32
CA ASN A 239 -31.06 0.00 -2.15
C ASN A 239 -31.30 -0.97 -0.99
N ALA A 240 -30.76 -0.61 0.19
CA ALA A 240 -31.10 -1.27 1.45
C ALA A 240 -32.55 -0.90 1.88
N ARG A 241 -33.07 -1.60 2.89
CA ARG A 241 -34.44 -1.37 3.39
C ARG A 241 -34.66 0.05 3.93
N ASP A 242 -33.60 0.70 4.41
CA ASP A 242 -33.59 2.09 4.88
C ASP A 242 -33.37 3.12 3.77
N GLY A 243 -33.35 2.68 2.50
CA GLY A 243 -33.16 3.52 1.32
C GLY A 243 -31.69 3.85 1.00
N LYS A 244 -30.73 3.42 1.81
CA LYS A 244 -29.32 3.64 1.53
C LYS A 244 -28.85 2.83 0.33
N LYS A 245 -28.04 3.45 -0.52
CA LYS A 245 -27.40 2.79 -1.65
C LYS A 245 -26.24 1.92 -1.15
N ILE A 246 -26.33 0.62 -1.44
CA ILE A 246 -25.29 -0.37 -1.16
C ILE A 246 -24.59 -0.70 -2.47
N ARG A 247 -23.28 -0.62 -2.48
CA ARG A 247 -22.45 -1.13 -3.57
C ARG A 247 -22.08 -2.60 -3.27
N GLY A 248 -22.12 -3.43 -4.28
CA GLY A 248 -21.73 -4.83 -4.21
C GLY A 248 -21.02 -5.28 -5.48
N PHE A 249 -20.52 -6.50 -5.44
CA PHE A 249 -19.93 -7.14 -6.61
C PHE A 249 -20.63 -8.46 -6.84
N ILE A 250 -20.86 -8.79 -8.12
CA ILE A 250 -21.42 -10.07 -8.53
C ILE A 250 -20.47 -10.74 -9.51
N THR A 251 -20.23 -12.03 -9.30
CA THR A 251 -19.52 -12.88 -10.24
C THR A 251 -20.51 -13.85 -10.84
N ILE A 252 -20.72 -13.80 -12.15
CA ILE A 252 -21.64 -14.66 -12.87
C ILE A 252 -20.83 -15.75 -13.58
N PRO A 253 -21.10 -17.03 -13.34
CA PRO A 253 -20.41 -18.12 -14.03
C PRO A 253 -20.54 -18.01 -15.55
N ASN A 254 -19.52 -18.47 -16.29
CA ASN A 254 -19.54 -18.50 -17.76
C ASN A 254 -20.54 -19.54 -18.35
N SER A 255 -21.20 -20.32 -17.50
CA SER A 255 -22.24 -21.26 -17.90
C SER A 255 -23.55 -20.55 -18.27
N LYS A 256 -24.48 -21.29 -18.91
CA LYS A 256 -25.82 -20.75 -19.18
C LYS A 256 -26.72 -20.84 -17.94
N PRO A 257 -27.64 -19.85 -17.75
CA PRO A 257 -28.65 -19.92 -16.68
C PRO A 257 -29.52 -21.17 -16.81
N PRO A 258 -30.17 -21.64 -15.72
CA PRO A 258 -30.17 -21.07 -14.37
C PRO A 258 -28.86 -21.34 -13.63
N TYR A 259 -28.39 -20.38 -12.86
CA TYR A 259 -27.20 -20.53 -12.01
C TYR A 259 -27.59 -21.16 -10.66
N PRO A 260 -26.78 -22.09 -10.13
CA PRO A 260 -26.96 -22.52 -8.76
C PRO A 260 -26.69 -21.35 -7.78
N LEU A 261 -27.58 -21.19 -6.83
CA LEU A 261 -27.42 -20.19 -5.73
C LEU A 261 -26.68 -20.84 -4.57
#